data_601aa5a3f5d772841a388ea24f301f4b
#
_entry.id   601aa5a3f5d772841a388ea24f301f4b
#
_cell.length_a   1.000
_cell.length_b   1.000
_cell.length_c   1.000
_cell.angle_alpha   90.00
_cell.angle_beta   90.00
_cell.angle_gamma   90.00
#
_symmetry.space_group_name_H-M   'P 1'
#
loop_
_entity.id
_entity.type
_entity.pdbx_description
1 polymer ?
#
loop_
_entity_poly.entity_id
_entity_poly.type
_entity_poly.pdbx_seq_one_letter_code
_entity_poly.pdbx_strand_id
1 'polypeptide(L)'
;MKKTAVIVLSLVLAAALMTSAAFAGPWGGRFYGMGPVIPNLTPEQSAKILALQQANLEKVTPVQQELFSKKMELRSLWLNQNPDQAKISALQQEIFNLVDQLQQESIKLRADILKVINP
;
A
#
# COMPACT_ATOMS: atom_id res chain seq x y z
N MET A 1 3.76 -22.13 13.60
CA MET A 1 2.94 -22.98 12.77
C MET A 1 1.62 -22.37 12.43
N LYS A 2 0.78 -22.11 13.42
CA LYS A 2 -0.49 -21.43 13.15
C LYS A 2 -0.27 -20.06 12.54
N LYS A 3 0.77 -19.38 12.96
CA LYS A 3 1.10 -18.07 12.42
C LYS A 3 1.45 -18.14 10.94
N THR A 4 2.13 -19.20 10.55
CA THR A 4 2.51 -19.37 9.17
C THR A 4 1.28 -19.57 8.29
N ALA A 5 0.32 -20.35 8.77
CA ALA A 5 -0.91 -20.58 8.05
C ALA A 5 -1.70 -19.28 7.87
N VAL A 6 -1.72 -18.46 8.90
CA VAL A 6 -2.41 -17.19 8.86
C VAL A 6 -1.74 -16.26 7.84
N ILE A 7 -0.43 -16.28 7.80
CA ILE A 7 0.31 -15.46 6.85
C ILE A 7 0.00 -15.89 5.42
N VAL A 8 -0.06 -17.18 5.19
CA VAL A 8 -0.39 -17.69 3.87
C VAL A 8 -1.80 -17.28 3.46
N LEU A 9 -2.72 -17.34 4.40
CA LEU A 9 -4.08 -16.87 4.15
C LEU A 9 -4.11 -15.40 3.81
N SER A 10 -3.31 -14.62 4.51
CA SER A 10 -3.24 -13.20 4.25
C SER A 10 -2.72 -12.91 2.86
N LEU A 11 -1.78 -13.68 2.41
CA LEU A 11 -1.23 -13.54 1.07
C LEU A 11 -2.27 -13.85 0.01
N VAL A 12 -3.05 -14.89 0.23
CA VAL A 12 -4.11 -15.26 -0.69
C VAL A 12 -5.16 -14.15 -0.76
N LEU A 13 -5.49 -13.60 0.40
CA LEU A 13 -6.42 -12.49 0.46
C LEU A 13 -5.88 -11.27 -0.27
N ALA A 14 -4.62 -11.01 -0.10
CA ALA A 14 -4.00 -9.89 -0.78
C ALA A 14 -4.07 -10.07 -2.29
N ALA A 15 -3.86 -11.27 -2.76
CA ALA A 15 -3.96 -11.56 -4.18
C ALA A 15 -5.39 -11.35 -4.68
N ALA A 16 -6.34 -11.78 -3.89
CA ALA A 16 -7.74 -11.59 -4.24
C ALA A 16 -8.11 -10.12 -4.28
N LEU A 17 -7.57 -9.35 -3.35
CA LEU A 17 -7.80 -7.92 -3.33
C LEU A 17 -7.17 -7.25 -4.55
N MET A 18 -6.04 -7.74 -4.98
CA MET A 18 -5.43 -7.22 -6.18
C MET A 18 -6.29 -7.48 -7.40
N THR A 19 -6.91 -8.62 -7.44
CA THR A 19 -7.84 -8.93 -8.53
C THR A 19 -9.02 -7.98 -8.49
N SER A 20 -9.47 -7.68 -7.29
CA SER A 20 -10.55 -6.72 -7.12
C SER A 20 -10.12 -5.32 -7.53
N ALA A 21 -8.88 -5.00 -7.29
CA ALA A 21 -8.36 -3.70 -7.69
C ALA A 21 -8.29 -3.60 -9.20
N ALA A 22 -7.97 -4.68 -9.86
CA ALA A 22 -8.02 -4.71 -11.31
C ALA A 22 -9.42 -4.45 -11.82
N PHE A 23 -10.39 -4.82 -11.03
CA PHE A 23 -11.76 -4.58 -11.32
C PHE A 23 -12.11 -3.09 -11.33
N ALA A 24 -11.37 -2.29 -10.60
CA ALA A 24 -11.53 -0.86 -10.64
C ALA A 24 -10.92 -0.25 -11.90
N GLY A 25 -10.99 -0.97 -12.99
CA GLY A 25 -10.49 -0.51 -14.27
C GLY A 25 -10.91 0.89 -14.65
N PRO A 26 -12.18 1.28 -14.45
CA PRO A 26 -12.59 2.65 -14.76
C PRO A 26 -11.81 3.68 -13.95
N TRP A 27 -11.50 3.35 -12.74
CA TRP A 27 -10.69 4.20 -11.90
C TRP A 27 -9.23 4.13 -12.28
N GLY A 28 -8.81 2.94 -12.64
CA GLY A 28 -7.46 2.73 -13.07
C GLY A 28 -7.10 3.58 -14.27
N GLY A 29 -8.07 3.91 -15.08
CA GLY A 29 -7.83 4.75 -16.22
C GLY A 29 -7.18 6.07 -15.85
N ARG A 30 -7.50 6.60 -14.71
CA ARG A 30 -6.88 7.82 -14.25
C ARG A 30 -5.45 7.62 -13.81
N PHE A 31 -5.23 6.52 -13.13
CA PHE A 31 -3.88 6.20 -12.68
C PHE A 31 -2.98 5.94 -13.85
N TYR A 32 -3.53 5.38 -14.88
CA TYR A 32 -2.74 5.12 -16.05
C TYR A 32 -2.25 6.37 -16.69
N GLY A 33 -3.07 7.39 -16.64
CA GLY A 33 -2.65 8.66 -17.11
C GLY A 33 -1.41 9.12 -16.39
N MET A 34 -1.21 8.65 -15.18
CA MET A 34 -0.03 9.05 -14.45
C MET A 34 1.15 8.14 -14.70
N GLY A 35 0.91 6.85 -14.55
CA GLY A 35 2.03 5.96 -14.44
C GLY A 35 2.52 5.43 -15.75
N PRO A 36 1.69 4.68 -16.42
CA PRO A 36 2.18 3.89 -17.55
C PRO A 36 2.38 4.69 -18.81
N VAL A 37 1.94 5.90 -18.81
CA VAL A 37 2.03 6.69 -20.03
C VAL A 37 3.38 7.36 -20.12
N ILE A 38 4.42 6.58 -20.18
CA ILE A 38 5.73 7.10 -20.49
C ILE A 38 6.11 6.51 -21.82
N PRO A 39 6.02 7.31 -22.89
CA PRO A 39 6.38 6.82 -24.21
C PRO A 39 7.89 6.57 -24.29
N ASN A 40 8.27 5.74 -25.19
CA ASN A 40 9.69 5.49 -25.49
C ASN A 40 10.44 4.75 -24.40
N LEU A 41 9.74 3.96 -23.60
CA LEU A 41 10.41 3.08 -22.66
C LEU A 41 10.95 1.86 -23.42
N THR A 42 12.19 1.52 -23.13
CA THR A 42 12.72 0.27 -23.66
C THR A 42 12.11 -0.89 -22.88
N PRO A 43 12.12 -2.11 -23.47
CA PRO A 43 11.63 -3.27 -22.72
C PRO A 43 12.39 -3.49 -21.41
N GLU A 44 13.67 -3.14 -21.36
CA GLU A 44 14.46 -3.26 -20.15
C GLU A 44 14.00 -2.28 -19.09
N GLN A 45 13.73 -1.05 -19.49
CA GLN A 45 13.22 -0.04 -18.56
C GLN A 45 11.85 -0.42 -18.03
N SER A 46 10.98 -0.91 -18.90
CA SER A 46 9.66 -1.36 -18.49
C SER A 46 9.75 -2.49 -17.47
N ALA A 47 10.66 -3.44 -17.71
CA ALA A 47 10.85 -4.55 -16.79
C ALA A 47 11.35 -4.08 -15.43
N LYS A 48 12.29 -3.13 -15.43
CA LYS A 48 12.82 -2.57 -14.18
C LYS A 48 11.75 -1.82 -13.40
N ILE A 49 10.93 -1.04 -14.09
CA ILE A 49 9.86 -0.30 -13.45
C ILE A 49 8.85 -1.27 -12.85
N LEU A 50 8.49 -2.31 -13.58
CA LEU A 50 7.57 -3.31 -13.07
C LEU A 50 8.13 -3.99 -11.82
N ALA A 51 9.42 -4.33 -11.84
CA ALA A 51 10.06 -4.94 -10.68
C ALA A 51 10.04 -4.00 -9.48
N LEU A 52 10.27 -2.70 -9.70
CA LEU A 52 10.21 -1.71 -8.63
C LEU A 52 8.80 -1.60 -8.06
N GLN A 53 7.81 -1.61 -8.93
CA GLN A 53 6.42 -1.55 -8.50
C GLN A 53 6.03 -2.77 -7.68
N GLN A 54 6.46 -3.96 -8.10
CA GLN A 54 6.17 -5.17 -7.37
C GLN A 54 6.87 -5.19 -6.02
N ALA A 55 8.12 -4.76 -5.96
CA ALA A 55 8.86 -4.69 -4.71
C ALA A 55 8.20 -3.69 -3.76
N ASN A 56 7.75 -2.56 -4.30
CA ASN A 56 7.04 -1.57 -3.50
C ASN A 56 5.74 -2.15 -2.95
N LEU A 57 4.99 -2.85 -3.78
CA LEU A 57 3.73 -3.44 -3.37
C LEU A 57 3.94 -4.42 -2.21
N GLU A 58 5.00 -5.22 -2.28
CA GLU A 58 5.33 -6.14 -1.20
C GLU A 58 5.65 -5.42 0.10
N LYS A 59 6.28 -4.26 0.00
CA LYS A 59 6.58 -3.47 1.19
C LYS A 59 5.36 -2.78 1.77
N VAL A 60 4.51 -2.23 0.91
CA VAL A 60 3.40 -1.41 1.40
C VAL A 60 2.19 -2.23 1.80
N THR A 61 2.01 -3.42 1.26
CA THR A 61 0.85 -4.23 1.57
C THR A 61 0.71 -4.52 3.07
N PRO A 62 1.76 -4.98 3.76
CA PRO A 62 1.65 -5.17 5.21
C PRO A 62 1.34 -3.87 5.96
N VAL A 63 1.91 -2.77 5.51
CA VAL A 63 1.67 -1.48 6.14
C VAL A 63 0.22 -1.05 5.95
N GLN A 64 -0.32 -1.25 4.77
CA GLN A 64 -1.72 -0.95 4.48
C GLN A 64 -2.66 -1.80 5.31
N GLN A 65 -2.34 -3.08 5.48
CA GLN A 65 -3.14 -3.97 6.31
C GLN A 65 -3.12 -3.54 7.76
N GLU A 66 -1.96 -3.17 8.24
CA GLU A 66 -1.81 -2.69 9.61
C GLU A 66 -2.56 -1.37 9.79
N LEU A 67 -2.46 -0.48 8.81
CA LEU A 67 -3.18 0.78 8.86
C LEU A 67 -4.69 0.55 8.92
N PHE A 68 -5.19 -0.35 8.10
CA PHE A 68 -6.61 -0.67 8.11
C PHE A 68 -7.03 -1.22 9.47
N SER A 69 -6.24 -2.12 10.03
CA SER A 69 -6.51 -2.71 11.34
C SER A 69 -6.54 -1.63 12.42
N LYS A 70 -5.58 -0.72 12.41
CA LYS A 70 -5.52 0.36 13.38
C LYS A 70 -6.70 1.30 13.25
N LYS A 71 -7.12 1.60 12.03
CA LYS A 71 -8.30 2.42 11.80
C LYS A 71 -9.56 1.78 12.33
N MET A 72 -9.69 0.47 12.14
CA MET A 72 -10.83 -0.26 12.65
C MET A 72 -10.84 -0.28 14.17
N GLU A 73 -9.68 -0.43 14.77
CA GLU A 73 -9.54 -0.40 16.21
C GLU A 73 -9.89 0.98 16.76
N LEU A 74 -9.42 2.02 16.10
CA LEU A 74 -9.75 3.39 16.49
C LEU A 74 -11.25 3.63 16.42
N ARG A 75 -11.87 3.17 15.36
CA ARG A 75 -13.31 3.31 15.21
C ARG A 75 -14.06 2.60 16.32
N SER A 76 -13.59 1.41 16.68
CA SER A 76 -14.17 0.64 17.77
C SER A 76 -14.09 1.40 19.10
N LEU A 77 -12.96 2.05 19.34
CA LEU A 77 -12.79 2.84 20.56
C LEU A 77 -13.73 4.03 20.59
N TRP A 78 -13.93 4.69 19.46
CA TRP A 78 -14.85 5.82 19.40
C TRP A 78 -16.31 5.43 19.66
N LEU A 79 -16.66 4.18 19.36
CA LEU A 79 -18.02 3.69 19.54
C LEU A 79 -18.29 3.28 20.98
N ASN A 80 -17.29 3.23 21.82
CA ASN A 80 -17.48 2.94 23.24
C ASN A 80 -18.16 4.11 23.94
N GLN A 81 -18.94 3.79 24.98
CA GLN A 81 -19.61 4.81 25.75
C GLN A 81 -18.63 5.73 26.49
N ASN A 82 -17.52 5.15 26.94
CA ASN A 82 -16.47 5.90 27.60
C ASN A 82 -15.16 5.66 26.86
N PRO A 83 -14.91 6.40 25.78
CA PRO A 83 -13.70 6.18 25.00
C PRO A 83 -12.45 6.50 25.83
N ASP A 84 -11.45 5.63 25.71
CA ASP A 84 -10.17 5.85 26.35
C ASP A 84 -9.36 6.82 25.50
N GLN A 85 -9.28 8.06 25.95
CA GLN A 85 -8.61 9.11 25.18
C GLN A 85 -7.13 8.82 24.99
N ALA A 86 -6.50 8.19 25.96
CA ALA A 86 -5.08 7.84 25.83
C ALA A 86 -4.87 6.82 24.73
N LYS A 87 -5.73 5.81 24.66
CA LYS A 87 -5.64 4.81 23.60
C LYS A 87 -5.94 5.40 22.25
N ILE A 88 -6.93 6.27 22.17
CA ILE A 88 -7.28 6.95 20.93
C ILE A 88 -6.09 7.76 20.42
N SER A 89 -5.47 8.52 21.30
CA SER A 89 -4.33 9.34 20.95
C SER A 89 -3.16 8.48 20.48
N ALA A 90 -2.90 7.37 21.16
CA ALA A 90 -1.84 6.47 20.78
C ALA A 90 -2.10 5.84 19.41
N LEU A 91 -3.33 5.42 19.14
CA LEU A 91 -3.68 4.85 17.85
C LEU A 91 -3.59 5.88 16.74
N GLN A 92 -3.99 7.10 16.99
CA GLN A 92 -3.86 8.17 15.99
C GLN A 92 -2.41 8.40 15.65
N GLN A 93 -1.53 8.37 16.63
CA GLN A 93 -0.10 8.52 16.38
C GLN A 93 0.44 7.37 15.55
N GLU A 94 0.03 6.15 15.86
CA GLU A 94 0.44 4.98 15.09
C GLU A 94 -0.05 5.06 13.64
N ILE A 95 -1.30 5.52 13.46
CA ILE A 95 -1.87 5.70 12.13
C ILE A 95 -1.07 6.74 11.35
N PHE A 96 -0.73 7.85 11.98
CA PHE A 96 0.09 8.86 11.33
C PHE A 96 1.44 8.31 10.89
N ASN A 97 2.06 7.50 11.75
CA ASN A 97 3.35 6.91 11.42
C ASN A 97 3.24 5.97 10.23
N LEU A 98 2.17 5.20 10.16
CA LEU A 98 1.95 4.29 9.05
C LEU A 98 1.67 5.04 7.75
N VAL A 99 0.87 6.10 7.83
CA VAL A 99 0.60 6.94 6.65
C VAL A 99 1.89 7.58 6.15
N ASP A 100 2.71 8.08 7.06
CA ASP A 100 3.98 8.68 6.71
C ASP A 100 4.88 7.66 6.03
N GLN A 101 4.92 6.45 6.55
CA GLN A 101 5.70 5.37 5.96
C GLN A 101 5.27 5.07 4.54
N LEU A 102 3.96 5.04 4.31
CA LEU A 102 3.42 4.82 2.97
C LEU A 102 3.82 5.95 2.02
N GLN A 103 3.77 7.17 2.49
CA GLN A 103 4.17 8.32 1.68
C GLN A 103 5.64 8.26 1.32
N GLN A 104 6.47 7.91 2.27
CA GLN A 104 7.91 7.79 2.03
C GLN A 104 8.21 6.70 1.00
N GLU A 105 7.53 5.58 1.10
CA GLU A 105 7.71 4.51 0.12
C GLU A 105 7.24 4.94 -1.26
N SER A 106 6.18 5.71 -1.34
CA SER A 106 5.69 6.23 -2.60
C SER A 106 6.69 7.20 -3.25
N ILE A 107 7.25 8.09 -2.45
CA ILE A 107 8.25 9.04 -2.91
C ILE A 107 9.50 8.31 -3.40
N LYS A 108 9.92 7.31 -2.66
CA LYS A 108 11.09 6.52 -3.01
C LYS A 108 10.86 5.76 -4.31
N LEU A 109 9.69 5.17 -4.46
CA LEU A 109 9.35 4.47 -5.70
C LEU A 109 9.42 5.41 -6.89
N ARG A 110 8.85 6.58 -6.76
CA ARG A 110 8.86 7.57 -7.84
C ARG A 110 10.28 7.97 -8.19
N ALA A 111 11.12 8.19 -7.19
CA ALA A 111 12.50 8.54 -7.42
C ALA A 111 13.25 7.42 -8.12
N ASP A 112 13.00 6.18 -7.72
CA ASP A 112 13.65 5.04 -8.35
C ASP A 112 13.21 4.87 -9.79
N ILE A 113 11.92 5.08 -10.06
CA ILE A 113 11.41 5.02 -11.43
C ILE A 113 12.05 6.10 -12.29
N LEU A 114 12.18 7.30 -11.75
CA LEU A 114 12.82 8.38 -12.49
C LEU A 114 14.28 8.06 -12.83
N LYS A 115 14.98 7.36 -11.95
CA LYS A 115 16.34 6.95 -12.23
C LYS A 115 16.43 5.93 -13.37
N VAL A 116 15.39 5.12 -13.50
CA VAL A 116 15.34 4.16 -14.62
C VAL A 116 15.11 4.90 -15.92
N ILE A 117 14.26 5.89 -15.91
CA ILE A 117 13.92 6.66 -17.11
C ILE A 117 15.05 7.60 -17.50
N ASN A 118 15.66 8.27 -16.52
CA ASN A 118 16.76 9.19 -16.73
C ASN A 118 17.98 8.72 -15.95
N PRO A 119 18.71 7.75 -16.49
CA PRO A 119 19.87 7.21 -15.81
C PRO A 119 21.03 8.20 -15.72
#